data_e07c61553878cd7c8c2cf902b9130ea3
#
_entry.id   e07c61553878cd7c8c2cf902b9130ea3
#
_cell.length_a   1.000
_cell.length_b   1.000
_cell.length_c   1.000
_cell.angle_alpha   90.00
_cell.angle_beta   90.00
_cell.angle_gamma   90.00
#
_symmetry.space_group_name_H-M   'P 1'
#
loop_
_entity.id
_entity.type
_entity.pdbx_description
1 polymer ?
#
loop_
_entity_poly.entity_id
_entity_poly.type
_entity_poly.pdbx_seq_one_letter_code
_entity_poly.pdbx_strand_id
1 'polypeptide(L)'
;RPNGWKETSMIAMHAPDGFLEAPVALATAVIALVFVALALRVSGRELGDRQVPLAGIAAAFIFAAQMFNFPVAAGTTGHLMGGALAAILLGPWVGSLVVTVVVVVQALLFADGGLTALGYNVLNMATVTAFGGWAVFRLMRRFMPRNAAGVMGATAIAALVSVVLSAAAFSVQWLFGASAEVPFDTVFGAMVGVHVLIGVGEAIISALAVGAVLAARPDLVTGASDLDATQLAGGRRVGRRTFVLGGLFVSLVFAAVVSQFAVDNPDGLEKGGDRRGLHRLRSX
;
A
#
# COMPACT_ATOMS: atom_id res chain seq x y z
N ARG A 1 -4.67 -10.13 -41.24
CA ARG A 1 -3.77 -10.24 -40.08
C ARG A 1 -3.94 -8.97 -39.25
N PRO A 2 -4.54 -8.99 -38.06
CA PRO A 2 -4.57 -7.80 -37.21
C PRO A 2 -3.27 -7.72 -36.43
N ASN A 3 -2.52 -6.70 -36.74
CA ASN A 3 -1.32 -6.32 -36.00
C ASN A 3 -1.79 -5.66 -34.71
N GLY A 4 -1.77 -6.41 -33.60
CA GLY A 4 -2.49 -5.92 -32.47
C GLY A 4 -1.82 -5.86 -31.12
N TRP A 5 -0.57 -5.97 -30.93
CA TRP A 5 -0.01 -5.87 -29.59
C TRP A 5 0.85 -4.61 -29.45
N LYS A 6 0.20 -3.44 -29.54
CA LYS A 6 0.76 -2.20 -29.03
C LYS A 6 -0.11 -1.66 -27.89
N GLU A 7 -0.48 -2.56 -26.98
CA GLU A 7 -0.90 -2.11 -25.66
C GLU A 7 0.33 -2.24 -24.79
N THR A 8 1.01 -1.13 -24.55
CA THR A 8 1.87 -1.02 -23.39
C THR A 8 0.98 -1.38 -22.20
N SER A 9 1.10 -2.62 -21.76
CA SER A 9 0.43 -3.05 -20.54
C SER A 9 1.04 -2.21 -19.43
N MET A 10 0.34 -1.16 -19.02
CA MET A 10 0.66 -0.48 -17.78
C MET A 10 0.65 -1.56 -16.70
N ILE A 11 1.78 -1.72 -16.04
CA ILE A 11 1.88 -2.66 -14.91
C ILE A 11 1.10 -2.00 -13.78
N ALA A 12 -0.18 -2.36 -13.68
CA ALA A 12 -1.02 -1.92 -12.58
C ALA A 12 -0.48 -2.52 -11.28
N MET A 13 -0.55 -1.77 -10.21
CA MET A 13 -0.10 -2.24 -8.89
C MET A 13 -0.94 -3.42 -8.40
N HIS A 14 -2.22 -3.43 -8.78
CA HIS A 14 -3.10 -4.57 -8.59
C HIS A 14 -3.04 -5.43 -9.85
N ALA A 15 -2.40 -6.56 -9.74
CA ALA A 15 -2.27 -7.44 -10.89
C ALA A 15 -3.66 -7.93 -11.34
N PRO A 16 -3.93 -7.90 -12.66
CA PRO A 16 -5.21 -8.36 -13.19
C PRO A 16 -5.30 -9.89 -13.27
N ASP A 17 -6.49 -10.39 -13.60
CA ASP A 17 -6.71 -11.81 -13.80
C ASP A 17 -5.82 -12.38 -14.90
N GLY A 18 -5.27 -13.57 -14.67
CA GLY A 18 -4.45 -14.28 -15.63
C GLY A 18 -3.02 -13.77 -15.77
N PHE A 19 -2.57 -12.88 -14.87
CA PHE A 19 -1.21 -12.34 -14.90
C PHE A 19 -0.17 -13.40 -14.51
N LEU A 20 -0.53 -14.27 -13.57
CA LEU A 20 0.27 -15.46 -13.23
C LEU A 20 -0.54 -16.72 -13.58
N GLU A 21 0.17 -17.77 -13.94
CA GLU A 21 -0.42 -19.08 -14.22
C GLU A 21 -1.15 -19.65 -13.00
N ALA A 22 -2.17 -20.45 -13.25
CA ALA A 22 -3.06 -20.99 -12.24
C ALA A 22 -2.34 -21.69 -11.05
N PRO A 23 -1.27 -22.50 -11.26
CA PRO A 23 -0.60 -23.12 -10.13
C PRO A 23 0.02 -22.11 -9.15
N VAL A 24 0.64 -21.04 -9.68
CA VAL A 24 1.27 -20.00 -8.84
C VAL A 24 0.19 -19.12 -8.19
N ALA A 25 -0.87 -18.78 -8.94
CA ALA A 25 -2.00 -18.04 -8.40
C ALA A 25 -2.66 -18.82 -7.24
N LEU A 26 -2.86 -20.13 -7.39
CA LEU A 26 -3.43 -20.98 -6.35
C LEU A 26 -2.48 -21.09 -5.14
N ALA A 27 -1.19 -21.32 -5.37
CA ALA A 27 -0.21 -21.43 -4.29
C ALA A 27 -0.17 -20.14 -3.46
N THR A 28 -0.10 -18.99 -4.12
CA THR A 28 -0.09 -17.68 -3.44
C THR A 28 -1.41 -17.41 -2.71
N ALA A 29 -2.54 -17.84 -3.27
CA ALA A 29 -3.86 -17.73 -2.61
C ALA A 29 -3.89 -18.56 -1.32
N VAL A 30 -3.39 -19.79 -1.35
CA VAL A 30 -3.31 -20.65 -0.15
C VAL A 30 -2.41 -20.00 0.91
N ILE A 31 -1.25 -19.48 0.51
CA ILE A 31 -0.33 -18.79 1.44
C ILE A 31 -1.01 -17.55 2.04
N ALA A 32 -1.66 -16.73 1.20
CA ALA A 32 -2.38 -15.54 1.65
C ALA A 32 -3.49 -15.92 2.65
N LEU A 33 -4.29 -16.94 2.34
CA LEU A 33 -5.36 -17.42 3.22
C LEU A 33 -4.82 -17.88 4.59
N VAL A 34 -3.69 -18.58 4.60
CA VAL A 34 -3.04 -19.00 5.86
C VAL A 34 -2.63 -17.77 6.67
N PHE A 35 -1.99 -16.77 6.03
CA PHE A 35 -1.60 -15.53 6.72
C PHE A 35 -2.82 -14.76 7.23
N VAL A 36 -3.89 -14.66 6.43
CA VAL A 36 -5.13 -13.99 6.84
C VAL A 36 -5.77 -14.72 8.04
N ALA A 37 -5.84 -16.05 7.98
CA ALA A 37 -6.39 -16.85 9.09
C ALA A 37 -5.58 -16.66 10.38
N LEU A 38 -4.25 -16.66 10.27
CA LEU A 38 -3.37 -16.40 11.42
C LEU A 38 -3.56 -14.96 11.92
N ALA A 39 -3.63 -14.00 11.02
CA ALA A 39 -3.82 -12.59 11.36
C ALA A 39 -5.15 -12.38 12.09
N LEU A 40 -6.24 -12.99 11.62
CA LEU A 40 -7.54 -12.93 12.30
C LEU A 40 -7.45 -13.52 13.72
N ARG A 41 -6.77 -14.65 13.84
CA ARG A 41 -6.62 -15.34 15.15
C ARG A 41 -5.78 -14.52 16.13
N VAL A 42 -4.68 -13.92 15.66
CA VAL A 42 -3.79 -13.13 16.52
C VAL A 42 -4.43 -11.77 16.84
N SER A 43 -4.96 -11.09 15.82
CA SER A 43 -5.57 -9.77 15.99
C SER A 43 -6.78 -9.79 16.91
N GLY A 44 -7.56 -10.88 16.91
CA GLY A 44 -8.68 -11.05 17.84
C GLY A 44 -8.28 -11.08 19.31
N ARG A 45 -6.98 -11.30 19.59
CA ARG A 45 -6.43 -11.29 20.95
C ARG A 45 -5.69 -9.99 21.28
N GLU A 46 -5.13 -9.33 20.26
CA GLU A 46 -4.26 -8.16 20.43
C GLU A 46 -5.02 -6.83 20.28
N LEU A 47 -6.08 -6.82 19.46
CA LEU A 47 -6.78 -5.60 19.12
C LEU A 47 -7.65 -5.12 20.29
N GLY A 48 -7.20 -4.06 20.94
CA GLY A 48 -7.96 -3.42 22.01
C GLY A 48 -9.03 -2.47 21.45
N ASP A 49 -10.06 -2.20 22.27
CA ASP A 49 -11.20 -1.33 21.90
C ASP A 49 -10.76 0.04 21.36
N ARG A 50 -9.64 0.57 21.86
CA ARG A 50 -9.09 1.87 21.44
C ARG A 50 -8.45 1.84 20.05
N GLN A 51 -7.98 0.67 19.62
CA GLN A 51 -7.32 0.50 18.33
C GLN A 51 -8.30 0.22 17.19
N VAL A 52 -9.52 -0.22 17.49
CA VAL A 52 -10.54 -0.52 16.47
C VAL A 52 -10.87 0.73 15.63
N PRO A 53 -11.14 1.92 16.23
CA PRO A 53 -11.35 3.12 15.42
C PRO A 53 -10.12 3.52 14.61
N LEU A 54 -8.91 3.35 15.16
CA LEU A 54 -7.67 3.65 14.42
C LEU A 54 -7.52 2.71 13.22
N ALA A 55 -7.85 1.42 13.37
CA ALA A 55 -7.80 0.46 12.26
C ALA A 55 -8.77 0.86 11.13
N GLY A 56 -9.99 1.31 11.51
CA GLY A 56 -10.96 1.81 10.53
C GLY A 56 -10.47 3.08 9.80
N ILE A 57 -9.90 4.03 10.54
CA ILE A 57 -9.32 5.26 9.97
C ILE A 57 -8.13 4.91 9.06
N ALA A 58 -7.26 4.01 9.50
CA ALA A 58 -6.11 3.56 8.69
C ALA A 58 -6.58 2.88 7.39
N ALA A 59 -7.61 2.02 7.47
CA ALA A 59 -8.19 1.38 6.29
C ALA A 59 -8.74 2.43 5.31
N ALA A 60 -9.53 3.39 5.80
CA ALA A 60 -10.10 4.46 4.97
C ALA A 60 -9.01 5.34 4.36
N PHE A 61 -7.98 5.69 5.13
CA PHE A 61 -6.84 6.47 4.62
C PHE A 61 -6.08 5.72 3.55
N ILE A 62 -5.74 4.44 3.80
CA ILE A 62 -4.99 3.61 2.84
C ILE A 62 -5.82 3.39 1.58
N PHE A 63 -7.12 3.10 1.72
CA PHE A 63 -8.04 2.97 0.58
C PHE A 63 -8.01 4.23 -0.29
N ALA A 64 -8.22 5.41 0.32
CA ALA A 64 -8.22 6.69 -0.40
C ALA A 64 -6.86 6.96 -1.05
N ALA A 65 -5.76 6.67 -0.35
CA ALA A 65 -4.40 6.90 -0.86
C ALA A 65 -4.05 5.94 -2.00
N GLN A 66 -4.56 4.71 -1.98
CA GLN A 66 -4.38 3.75 -3.07
C GLN A 66 -5.17 4.12 -4.33
N MET A 67 -6.31 4.82 -4.17
CA MET A 67 -7.08 5.31 -5.33
C MET A 67 -6.38 6.47 -6.06
N PHE A 68 -5.37 7.09 -5.44
CA PHE A 68 -4.58 8.14 -6.08
C PHE A 68 -3.38 7.54 -6.82
N ASN A 69 -3.54 7.41 -8.13
CA ASN A 69 -2.45 7.02 -9.02
C ASN A 69 -1.65 8.27 -9.43
N PHE A 70 -0.34 8.20 -9.29
CA PHE A 70 0.56 9.26 -9.72
C PHE A 70 1.54 8.72 -10.78
N PRO A 71 1.89 9.53 -11.78
CA PRO A 71 2.85 9.09 -12.79
C PRO A 71 4.24 8.94 -12.17
N VAL A 72 4.91 7.84 -12.47
CA VAL A 72 6.23 7.52 -11.90
C VAL A 72 7.31 7.62 -12.97
N ALA A 73 7.27 6.75 -13.98
CA ALA A 73 8.26 6.74 -15.06
C ALA A 73 7.73 5.95 -16.26
N ALA A 74 8.14 6.35 -17.45
CA ALA A 74 7.91 5.59 -18.70
C ALA A 74 6.44 5.23 -18.94
N GLY A 75 5.51 6.11 -18.54
CA GLY A 75 4.08 5.88 -18.71
C GLY A 75 3.45 4.95 -17.68
N THR A 76 4.19 4.58 -16.63
CA THR A 76 3.64 3.79 -15.51
C THR A 76 3.11 4.73 -14.43
N THR A 77 2.11 4.27 -13.72
CA THR A 77 1.57 4.94 -12.52
C THR A 77 1.85 4.08 -11.30
N GLY A 78 1.89 4.72 -10.15
CA GLY A 78 2.05 4.05 -8.88
C GLY A 78 1.10 4.65 -7.84
N HIS A 79 0.83 3.88 -6.82
CA HIS A 79 0.00 4.30 -5.68
C HIS A 79 0.63 3.81 -4.37
N LEU A 80 0.13 4.33 -3.26
CA LEU A 80 0.54 3.90 -1.93
C LEU A 80 0.18 2.42 -1.72
N MET A 81 1.05 1.64 -1.06
CA MET A 81 0.70 0.27 -0.61
C MET A 81 0.13 0.29 0.82
N GLY A 82 0.75 1.05 1.71
CA GLY A 82 0.25 1.30 3.06
C GLY A 82 0.51 0.19 4.08
N GLY A 83 1.11 -0.93 3.70
CA GLY A 83 1.29 -2.05 4.61
C GLY A 83 2.25 -1.75 5.76
N ALA A 84 3.38 -1.13 5.47
CA ALA A 84 4.33 -0.69 6.53
C ALA A 84 3.68 0.34 7.44
N LEU A 85 2.96 1.31 6.88
CA LEU A 85 2.21 2.32 7.65
C LEU A 85 1.24 1.65 8.63
N ALA A 86 0.39 0.75 8.12
CA ALA A 86 -0.60 0.03 8.94
C ALA A 86 0.08 -0.79 10.03
N ALA A 87 1.18 -1.49 9.70
CA ALA A 87 1.92 -2.31 10.65
C ALA A 87 2.56 -1.47 11.77
N ILE A 88 3.08 -0.29 11.44
CA ILE A 88 3.71 0.60 12.44
C ILE A 88 2.66 1.20 13.37
N LEU A 89 1.48 1.54 12.85
CA LEU A 89 0.37 2.05 13.66
C LEU A 89 -0.25 0.96 14.55
N LEU A 90 -0.49 -0.23 14.00
CA LEU A 90 -1.39 -1.23 14.60
C LEU A 90 -0.73 -2.57 14.95
N GLY A 91 0.55 -2.72 14.60
CA GLY A 91 1.22 -4.02 14.64
C GLY A 91 1.05 -4.78 13.32
N PRO A 92 1.96 -5.73 13.03
CA PRO A 92 2.00 -6.34 11.68
C PRO A 92 0.78 -7.21 11.37
N TRP A 93 0.20 -7.88 12.37
CA TRP A 93 -0.97 -8.73 12.15
C TRP A 93 -2.22 -7.91 11.81
N VAL A 94 -2.53 -6.91 12.63
CA VAL A 94 -3.68 -6.02 12.40
C VAL A 94 -3.44 -5.19 11.13
N GLY A 95 -2.22 -4.69 10.94
CA GLY A 95 -1.85 -3.91 9.75
C GLY A 95 -2.05 -4.71 8.45
N SER A 96 -1.63 -5.98 8.44
CA SER A 96 -1.86 -6.87 7.29
C SER A 96 -3.35 -7.07 7.01
N LEU A 97 -4.19 -7.25 8.07
CA LEU A 97 -5.65 -7.36 7.91
C LEU A 97 -6.27 -6.09 7.34
N VAL A 98 -5.83 -4.92 7.82
CA VAL A 98 -6.31 -3.62 7.33
C VAL A 98 -6.10 -3.52 5.81
N VAL A 99 -4.88 -3.81 5.34
CA VAL A 99 -4.59 -3.75 3.90
C VAL A 99 -5.32 -4.87 3.14
N THR A 100 -5.45 -6.07 3.73
CA THR A 100 -6.22 -7.17 3.13
C THR A 100 -7.67 -6.72 2.85
N VAL A 101 -8.31 -6.08 3.85
CA VAL A 101 -9.70 -5.59 3.68
C VAL A 101 -9.75 -4.55 2.55
N VAL A 102 -8.79 -3.63 2.49
CA VAL A 102 -8.73 -2.62 1.43
C VAL A 102 -8.61 -3.29 0.05
N VAL A 103 -7.66 -4.21 -0.12
CA VAL A 103 -7.43 -4.91 -1.41
C VAL A 103 -8.67 -5.72 -1.82
N VAL A 104 -9.32 -6.41 -0.87
CA VAL A 104 -10.54 -7.18 -1.14
C VAL A 104 -11.68 -6.26 -1.59
N VAL A 105 -11.87 -5.13 -0.89
CA VAL A 105 -12.92 -4.15 -1.24
C VAL A 105 -12.65 -3.58 -2.63
N GLN A 106 -11.41 -3.24 -2.95
CA GLN A 106 -11.03 -2.72 -4.27
C GLN A 106 -11.29 -3.76 -5.38
N ALA A 107 -10.92 -5.01 -5.17
CA ALA A 107 -11.14 -6.07 -6.15
C ALA A 107 -12.64 -6.34 -6.38
N LEU A 108 -13.45 -6.39 -5.30
CA LEU A 108 -14.86 -6.77 -5.38
C LEU A 108 -15.79 -5.62 -5.80
N LEU A 109 -15.53 -4.40 -5.32
CA LEU A 109 -16.47 -3.27 -5.53
C LEU A 109 -15.99 -2.29 -6.60
N PHE A 110 -14.69 -2.25 -6.88
CA PHE A 110 -14.11 -1.28 -7.81
C PHE A 110 -13.44 -1.93 -9.03
N ALA A 111 -13.44 -3.27 -9.09
CA ALA A 111 -12.78 -4.05 -10.14
C ALA A 111 -11.29 -3.68 -10.31
N ASP A 112 -10.67 -3.21 -9.23
CA ASP A 112 -9.24 -2.88 -9.20
C ASP A 112 -8.45 -4.12 -8.74
N GLY A 113 -7.86 -4.82 -9.70
CA GLY A 113 -7.23 -6.10 -9.53
C GLY A 113 -8.15 -7.28 -9.86
N GLY A 114 -7.55 -8.39 -10.25
CA GLY A 114 -8.28 -9.59 -10.65
C GLY A 114 -8.75 -10.43 -9.47
N LEU A 115 -9.87 -11.12 -9.61
CA LEU A 115 -10.35 -12.04 -8.58
C LEU A 115 -9.45 -13.29 -8.46
N THR A 116 -8.94 -13.79 -9.58
CA THR A 116 -7.96 -14.89 -9.58
C THR A 116 -6.60 -14.41 -9.12
N ALA A 117 -6.37 -13.09 -9.19
CA ALA A 117 -5.15 -12.42 -8.74
C ALA A 117 -5.17 -12.06 -7.25
N LEU A 118 -6.34 -12.16 -6.61
CA LEU A 118 -6.55 -11.67 -5.24
C LEU A 118 -5.54 -12.29 -4.25
N GLY A 119 -5.21 -13.56 -4.42
CA GLY A 119 -4.26 -14.26 -3.55
C GLY A 119 -2.89 -13.60 -3.57
N TYR A 120 -2.31 -13.41 -4.73
CA TYR A 120 -0.97 -12.79 -4.81
C TYR A 120 -1.01 -11.29 -4.59
N ASN A 121 -2.11 -10.60 -4.87
CA ASN A 121 -2.27 -9.18 -4.50
C ASN A 121 -2.29 -9.03 -2.97
N VAL A 122 -3.07 -9.83 -2.26
CA VAL A 122 -3.08 -9.83 -0.78
C VAL A 122 -1.71 -10.22 -0.22
N LEU A 123 -1.09 -11.25 -0.78
CA LEU A 123 0.23 -11.69 -0.29
C LEU A 123 1.27 -10.57 -0.43
N ASN A 124 1.34 -9.93 -1.59
CA ASN A 124 2.37 -8.92 -1.87
C ASN A 124 2.05 -7.57 -1.21
N MET A 125 0.81 -7.09 -1.33
CA MET A 125 0.43 -5.76 -0.88
C MET A 125 0.11 -5.70 0.61
N ALA A 126 -0.46 -6.77 1.17
CA ALA A 126 -0.81 -6.77 2.60
C ALA A 126 0.24 -7.49 3.44
N THR A 127 0.56 -8.74 3.11
CA THR A 127 1.42 -9.57 3.97
C THR A 127 2.88 -9.14 3.87
N VAL A 128 3.45 -9.12 2.66
CA VAL A 128 4.88 -8.78 2.46
C VAL A 128 5.17 -7.36 2.95
N THR A 129 4.32 -6.39 2.60
CA THR A 129 4.57 -5.00 3.01
C THR A 129 4.41 -4.80 4.51
N ALA A 130 3.41 -5.42 5.15
CA ALA A 130 3.21 -5.26 6.60
C ALA A 130 4.33 -5.94 7.39
N PHE A 131 4.61 -7.20 7.12
CA PHE A 131 5.62 -7.95 7.88
C PHE A 131 7.04 -7.54 7.50
N GLY A 132 7.33 -7.35 6.21
CA GLY A 132 8.62 -6.86 5.74
C GLY A 132 8.90 -5.45 6.25
N GLY A 133 7.91 -4.56 6.13
CA GLY A 133 8.00 -3.19 6.65
C GLY A 133 8.22 -3.16 8.15
N TRP A 134 7.47 -3.98 8.91
CA TRP A 134 7.63 -4.09 10.36
C TRP A 134 9.03 -4.58 10.74
N ALA A 135 9.55 -5.59 10.04
CA ALA A 135 10.89 -6.12 10.30
C ALA A 135 11.97 -5.06 10.07
N VAL A 136 11.87 -4.33 8.94
CA VAL A 136 12.79 -3.22 8.62
C VAL A 136 12.65 -2.09 9.65
N PHE A 137 11.42 -1.73 10.03
CA PHE A 137 11.15 -0.72 11.06
C PHE A 137 11.85 -1.11 12.37
N ARG A 138 11.64 -2.34 12.86
CA ARG A 138 12.25 -2.85 14.10
C ARG A 138 13.77 -2.80 14.03
N LEU A 139 14.33 -3.14 12.87
CA LEU A 139 15.77 -3.07 12.63
C LEU A 139 16.28 -1.64 12.68
N MET A 140 15.63 -0.72 11.96
CA MET A 140 16.03 0.70 11.92
C MET A 140 15.90 1.36 13.28
N ARG A 141 14.88 0.99 14.07
CA ARG A 141 14.71 1.54 15.43
C ARG A 141 15.93 1.29 16.34
N ARG A 142 16.73 0.29 16.06
CA ARG A 142 17.97 0.02 16.82
C ARG A 142 19.03 1.09 16.62
N PHE A 143 18.98 1.77 15.47
CA PHE A 143 19.99 2.77 15.07
C PHE A 143 19.46 4.20 15.15
N MET A 144 18.16 4.38 15.32
CA MET A 144 17.51 5.69 15.34
C MET A 144 17.35 6.23 16.76
N PRO A 145 17.34 7.57 16.94
CA PRO A 145 17.11 8.17 18.26
C PRO A 145 15.78 7.69 18.90
N ARG A 146 15.78 7.60 20.22
CA ARG A 146 14.59 7.20 20.99
C ARG A 146 13.66 8.39 21.21
N ASN A 147 13.09 8.90 20.12
CA ASN A 147 12.15 10.03 20.11
C ASN A 147 11.24 9.94 18.86
N ALA A 148 10.31 10.88 18.71
CA ALA A 148 9.36 10.92 17.59
C ALA A 148 10.06 10.98 16.21
N ALA A 149 11.15 11.76 16.10
CA ALA A 149 11.89 11.88 14.85
C ALA A 149 12.51 10.54 14.43
N GLY A 150 13.02 9.77 15.41
CA GLY A 150 13.56 8.43 15.16
C GLY A 150 12.49 7.43 14.73
N VAL A 151 11.28 7.53 15.29
CA VAL A 151 10.14 6.70 14.83
C VAL A 151 9.80 7.06 13.37
N MET A 152 9.68 8.36 13.07
CA MET A 152 9.36 8.82 11.71
C MET A 152 10.43 8.43 10.70
N GLY A 153 11.72 8.57 11.06
CA GLY A 153 12.83 8.17 10.20
C GLY A 153 12.85 6.66 9.92
N ALA A 154 12.64 5.84 10.96
CA ALA A 154 12.53 4.40 10.81
C ALA A 154 11.31 4.03 9.94
N THR A 155 10.19 4.75 10.09
CA THR A 155 8.99 4.57 9.28
C THR A 155 9.28 4.84 7.80
N ALA A 156 9.97 5.95 7.49
CA ALA A 156 10.29 6.32 6.11
C ALA A 156 11.09 5.20 5.42
N ILE A 157 12.14 4.71 6.09
CA ILE A 157 12.98 3.64 5.52
C ILE A 157 12.17 2.35 5.38
N ALA A 158 11.38 1.99 6.39
CA ALA A 158 10.57 0.78 6.39
C ALA A 158 9.52 0.80 5.26
N ALA A 159 8.87 1.95 5.06
CA ALA A 159 7.86 2.12 4.01
C ALA A 159 8.52 1.96 2.63
N LEU A 160 9.62 2.67 2.36
CA LEU A 160 10.34 2.55 1.09
C LEU A 160 10.73 1.09 0.82
N VAL A 161 11.40 0.45 1.80
CA VAL A 161 11.91 -0.92 1.61
C VAL A 161 10.75 -1.91 1.44
N SER A 162 9.62 -1.72 2.15
CA SER A 162 8.47 -2.64 2.05
C SER A 162 7.88 -2.67 0.64
N VAL A 163 7.84 -1.52 -0.03
CA VAL A 163 7.36 -1.39 -1.42
C VAL A 163 8.29 -2.14 -2.37
N VAL A 164 9.60 -1.98 -2.19
CA VAL A 164 10.61 -2.70 -2.99
C VAL A 164 10.54 -4.22 -2.74
N LEU A 165 10.34 -4.61 -1.47
CA LEU A 165 10.18 -6.04 -1.13
C LEU A 165 8.95 -6.65 -1.81
N SER A 166 7.84 -5.91 -1.88
CA SER A 166 6.63 -6.35 -2.58
C SER A 166 6.91 -6.57 -4.07
N ALA A 167 7.58 -5.63 -4.71
CA ALA A 167 7.97 -5.73 -6.12
C ALA A 167 8.91 -6.93 -6.39
N ALA A 168 9.87 -7.13 -5.51
CA ALA A 168 10.79 -8.26 -5.59
C ALA A 168 10.05 -9.61 -5.40
N ALA A 169 9.12 -9.67 -4.42
CA ALA A 169 8.32 -10.86 -4.18
C ALA A 169 7.43 -11.20 -5.38
N PHE A 170 6.81 -10.19 -6.00
CA PHE A 170 6.04 -10.38 -7.23
C PHE A 170 6.94 -10.90 -8.36
N SER A 171 8.13 -10.34 -8.53
CA SER A 171 9.07 -10.77 -9.57
C SER A 171 9.51 -12.23 -9.37
N VAL A 172 9.67 -12.66 -8.11
CA VAL A 172 9.95 -14.08 -7.80
C VAL A 172 8.76 -14.96 -8.19
N GLN A 173 7.52 -14.51 -7.93
CA GLN A 173 6.32 -15.24 -8.37
C GLN A 173 6.26 -15.33 -9.90
N TRP A 174 6.63 -14.25 -10.61
CA TRP A 174 6.74 -14.22 -12.06
C TRP A 174 7.70 -15.28 -12.58
N LEU A 175 8.84 -15.47 -11.92
CA LEU A 175 9.84 -16.47 -12.31
C LEU A 175 9.26 -17.91 -12.35
N PHE A 176 8.29 -18.19 -11.48
CA PHE A 176 7.68 -19.53 -11.35
C PHE A 176 6.38 -19.70 -12.13
N GLY A 177 5.75 -18.64 -12.56
CA GLY A 177 4.44 -18.73 -13.19
C GLY A 177 4.07 -17.53 -14.07
N ALA A 178 5.02 -17.09 -14.88
CA ALA A 178 4.76 -16.05 -15.86
C ALA A 178 3.74 -16.53 -16.91
N SER A 179 2.68 -15.75 -17.13
CA SER A 179 1.72 -16.03 -18.21
C SER A 179 2.20 -15.51 -19.57
N ALA A 180 3.35 -14.84 -19.61
CA ALA A 180 3.93 -14.27 -20.83
C ALA A 180 5.45 -14.50 -20.87
N GLU A 181 5.99 -14.61 -22.07
CA GLU A 181 7.43 -14.85 -22.30
C GLU A 181 8.24 -13.54 -22.15
N VAL A 182 8.25 -12.97 -20.94
CA VAL A 182 9.08 -11.80 -20.62
C VAL A 182 10.19 -12.25 -19.67
N PRO A 183 11.48 -12.01 -20.00
CA PRO A 183 12.58 -12.45 -19.15
C PRO A 183 12.51 -11.88 -17.74
N PHE A 184 12.91 -12.70 -16.76
CA PHE A 184 12.88 -12.34 -15.33
C PHE A 184 13.64 -11.04 -15.04
N ASP A 185 14.84 -10.87 -15.61
CA ASP A 185 15.67 -9.68 -15.39
C ASP A 185 14.97 -8.40 -15.85
N THR A 186 14.21 -8.49 -16.94
CA THR A 186 13.42 -7.37 -17.45
C THR A 186 12.29 -7.01 -16.49
N VAL A 187 11.52 -8.02 -16.03
CA VAL A 187 10.42 -7.81 -15.07
C VAL A 187 10.97 -7.32 -13.73
N PHE A 188 12.02 -7.97 -13.21
CA PHE A 188 12.63 -7.60 -11.93
C PHE A 188 13.17 -6.16 -11.97
N GLY A 189 13.92 -5.81 -13.03
CA GLY A 189 14.47 -4.47 -13.18
C GLY A 189 13.39 -3.38 -13.28
N ALA A 190 12.35 -3.63 -14.08
CA ALA A 190 11.23 -2.70 -14.24
C ALA A 190 10.44 -2.55 -12.92
N MET A 191 10.07 -3.69 -12.30
CA MET A 191 9.30 -3.69 -11.06
C MET A 191 10.05 -2.99 -9.93
N VAL A 192 11.29 -3.42 -9.66
CA VAL A 192 12.08 -2.84 -8.56
C VAL A 192 12.38 -1.36 -8.85
N GLY A 193 12.75 -1.02 -10.08
CA GLY A 193 13.09 0.36 -10.46
C GLY A 193 11.93 1.32 -10.24
N VAL A 194 10.74 0.97 -10.72
CA VAL A 194 9.52 1.80 -10.53
C VAL A 194 9.15 1.85 -9.04
N HIS A 195 9.23 0.72 -8.34
CA HIS A 195 8.82 0.65 -6.94
C HIS A 195 9.78 1.36 -5.98
N VAL A 196 11.04 1.60 -6.36
CA VAL A 196 11.93 2.50 -5.59
C VAL A 196 11.36 3.94 -5.63
N LEU A 197 10.89 4.41 -6.78
CA LEU A 197 10.31 5.75 -6.92
C LEU A 197 8.99 5.86 -6.15
N ILE A 198 8.12 4.85 -6.27
CA ILE A 198 6.88 4.77 -5.48
C ILE A 198 7.21 4.78 -3.98
N GLY A 199 8.22 4.00 -3.59
CA GLY A 199 8.67 3.89 -2.20
C GLY A 199 9.13 5.20 -1.59
N VAL A 200 9.72 6.12 -2.38
CA VAL A 200 10.06 7.47 -1.89
C VAL A 200 8.79 8.22 -1.51
N GLY A 201 7.76 8.17 -2.34
CA GLY A 201 6.46 8.78 -2.03
C GLY A 201 5.83 8.16 -0.78
N GLU A 202 5.82 6.83 -0.71
CA GLU A 202 5.29 6.09 0.43
C GLU A 202 6.05 6.41 1.73
N ALA A 203 7.38 6.57 1.65
CA ALA A 203 8.22 6.95 2.79
C ALA A 203 7.78 8.29 3.39
N ILE A 204 7.58 9.29 2.52
CA ILE A 204 7.15 10.63 2.94
C ILE A 204 5.76 10.58 3.57
N ILE A 205 4.79 9.98 2.87
CA ILE A 205 3.40 9.91 3.32
C ILE A 205 3.31 9.15 4.65
N SER A 206 3.96 7.98 4.75
CA SER A 206 3.92 7.14 5.95
C SER A 206 4.59 7.83 7.15
N ALA A 207 5.74 8.48 6.95
CA ALA A 207 6.42 9.21 8.03
C ALA A 207 5.55 10.36 8.54
N LEU A 208 4.92 11.11 7.64
CA LEU A 208 4.03 12.22 8.02
C LEU A 208 2.77 11.71 8.73
N ALA A 209 2.16 10.63 8.23
CA ALA A 209 0.97 10.04 8.84
C ALA A 209 1.27 9.52 10.26
N VAL A 210 2.37 8.77 10.44
CA VAL A 210 2.79 8.30 11.77
C VAL A 210 3.12 9.49 12.67
N GLY A 211 3.81 10.50 12.14
CA GLY A 211 4.13 11.73 12.88
C GLY A 211 2.88 12.47 13.36
N ALA A 212 1.84 12.53 12.53
CA ALA A 212 0.56 13.14 12.88
C ALA A 212 -0.14 12.37 14.01
N VAL A 213 -0.16 11.04 13.94
CA VAL A 213 -0.75 10.21 15.00
C VAL A 213 0.08 10.33 16.30
N LEU A 214 1.42 10.30 16.21
CA LEU A 214 2.30 10.50 17.37
C LEU A 214 2.06 11.84 18.06
N ALA A 215 1.84 12.90 17.29
CA ALA A 215 1.58 14.25 17.83
C ALA A 215 0.22 14.35 18.54
N ALA A 216 -0.78 13.61 18.05
CA ALA A 216 -2.15 13.64 18.58
C ALA A 216 -2.39 12.57 19.66
N ARG A 217 -2.01 11.33 19.38
CA ARG A 217 -2.28 10.15 20.22
C ARG A 217 -1.11 9.16 20.14
N PRO A 218 0.02 9.49 20.78
CA PRO A 218 1.20 8.60 20.75
C PRO A 218 0.92 7.21 21.34
N ASP A 219 -0.05 7.12 22.26
CA ASP A 219 -0.47 5.88 22.89
C ASP A 219 -1.08 4.85 21.91
N LEU A 220 -1.46 5.30 20.73
CA LEU A 220 -2.07 4.43 19.70
C LEU A 220 -1.06 3.89 18.69
N VAL A 221 0.19 4.38 18.69
CA VAL A 221 1.21 3.95 17.73
C VAL A 221 1.99 2.77 18.30
N THR A 222 1.69 1.57 17.82
CA THR A 222 2.36 0.32 18.25
C THR A 222 3.88 0.40 18.10
N GLY A 223 4.35 1.01 17.00
CA GLY A 223 5.78 1.19 16.74
C GLY A 223 6.50 2.14 17.69
N ALA A 224 5.77 2.88 18.53
CA ALA A 224 6.34 3.78 19.54
C ALA A 224 6.10 3.32 20.98
N SER A 225 5.61 2.08 21.16
CA SER A 225 5.27 1.53 22.48
C SER A 225 6.47 1.39 23.44
N ASP A 226 7.69 1.48 22.91
CA ASP A 226 8.94 1.46 23.68
C ASP A 226 9.38 2.85 24.18
N LEU A 227 8.60 3.90 23.89
CA LEU A 227 8.95 5.29 24.22
C LEU A 227 8.02 5.85 25.31
N ASP A 228 8.62 6.53 26.25
CA ASP A 228 7.90 7.25 27.31
C ASP A 228 7.33 8.59 26.77
N ALA A 229 6.32 9.11 27.46
CA ALA A 229 5.71 10.40 27.13
C ALA A 229 6.73 11.54 27.06
N THR A 230 7.78 11.50 27.90
CA THR A 230 8.87 12.50 27.92
C THR A 230 9.72 12.43 26.64
N GLN A 231 9.99 11.24 26.14
CA GLN A 231 10.76 11.00 24.91
C GLN A 231 9.97 11.43 23.67
N LEU A 232 8.64 11.30 23.73
CA LEU A 232 7.73 11.72 22.66
C LEU A 232 7.43 13.23 22.74
N ALA A 233 7.43 13.83 23.94
CA ALA A 233 7.16 15.26 24.17
C ALA A 233 8.33 16.19 23.79
N GLY A 234 9.48 15.66 23.42
CA GLY A 234 10.63 16.46 22.94
C GLY A 234 10.36 17.18 21.61
N GLY A 235 9.26 16.88 20.96
CA GLY A 235 8.75 17.66 19.83
C GLY A 235 7.84 18.80 20.35
N ARG A 236 8.01 19.98 19.76
CA ARG A 236 7.13 21.14 19.99
C ARG A 236 5.69 20.70 19.87
N ARG A 237 4.91 20.82 20.94
CA ARG A 237 3.46 20.52 20.91
C ARG A 237 2.82 21.41 19.86
N VAL A 238 2.49 20.83 18.72
CA VAL A 238 1.76 21.54 17.68
C VAL A 238 0.35 21.78 18.22
N GLY A 239 -0.03 23.02 18.39
CA GLY A 239 -1.37 23.37 18.84
C GLY A 239 -2.43 22.78 17.89
N ARG A 240 -3.60 22.41 18.44
CA ARG A 240 -4.69 21.84 17.66
C ARG A 240 -5.03 22.67 16.41
N ARG A 241 -5.02 24.01 16.54
CA ARG A 241 -5.25 24.92 15.39
C ARG A 241 -4.18 24.76 14.32
N THR A 242 -2.90 24.78 14.72
CA THR A 242 -1.77 24.63 13.78
C THR A 242 -1.82 23.26 13.09
N PHE A 243 -2.18 22.22 13.83
CA PHE A 243 -2.31 20.86 13.28
C PHE A 243 -3.44 20.81 12.23
N VAL A 244 -4.63 21.34 12.57
CA VAL A 244 -5.78 21.33 11.67
C VAL A 244 -5.53 22.21 10.44
N LEU A 245 -5.02 23.44 10.66
CA LEU A 245 -4.72 24.36 9.54
C LEU A 245 -3.58 23.85 8.67
N GLY A 246 -2.54 23.25 9.29
CA GLY A 246 -1.45 22.64 8.56
C GLY A 246 -1.90 21.43 7.74
N GLY A 247 -2.72 20.59 8.33
CA GLY A 247 -3.32 19.43 7.64
C GLY A 247 -4.21 19.88 6.48
N LEU A 248 -5.07 20.87 6.72
CA LEU A 248 -5.94 21.44 5.68
C LEU A 248 -5.11 22.07 4.54
N PHE A 249 -4.07 22.81 4.89
CA PHE A 249 -3.16 23.42 3.90
C PHE A 249 -2.47 22.34 3.06
N VAL A 250 -1.91 21.31 3.70
CA VAL A 250 -1.27 20.19 3.00
C VAL A 250 -2.28 19.48 2.10
N SER A 251 -3.51 19.23 2.59
CA SER A 251 -4.57 18.61 1.80
C SER A 251 -4.96 19.46 0.59
N LEU A 252 -5.06 20.77 0.75
CA LEU A 252 -5.38 21.70 -0.34
C LEU A 252 -4.24 21.78 -1.36
N VAL A 253 -2.98 21.81 -0.90
CA VAL A 253 -1.81 21.78 -1.78
C VAL A 253 -1.78 20.45 -2.54
N PHE A 254 -2.03 19.33 -1.84
CA PHE A 254 -2.12 18.02 -2.47
C PHE A 254 -3.24 17.99 -3.52
N ALA A 255 -4.42 18.47 -3.16
CA ALA A 255 -5.55 18.53 -4.09
C ALA A 255 -5.28 19.46 -5.29
N ALA A 256 -4.66 20.61 -5.06
CA ALA A 256 -4.40 21.60 -6.12
C ALA A 256 -3.22 21.18 -7.02
N VAL A 257 -2.17 20.60 -6.44
CA VAL A 257 -0.95 20.26 -7.18
C VAL A 257 -1.03 18.83 -7.73
N VAL A 258 -1.36 17.86 -6.88
CA VAL A 258 -1.38 16.45 -7.28
C VAL A 258 -2.51 16.16 -8.25
N SER A 259 -3.66 16.85 -8.12
CA SER A 259 -4.77 16.69 -9.07
C SER A 259 -4.39 17.10 -10.51
N GLN A 260 -3.44 18.03 -10.67
CA GLN A 260 -2.96 18.43 -12.00
C GLN A 260 -2.13 17.32 -12.69
N PHE A 261 -1.61 16.38 -11.89
CA PHE A 261 -0.85 15.24 -12.37
C PHE A 261 -1.67 13.95 -12.35
N ALA A 262 -2.95 14.03 -11.93
CA ALA A 262 -3.86 12.91 -12.04
C ALA A 262 -4.10 12.64 -13.53
N VAL A 263 -3.75 11.44 -13.97
CA VAL A 263 -3.84 11.07 -15.39
C VAL A 263 -5.28 10.63 -15.67
N ASP A 264 -5.91 11.24 -16.68
CA ASP A 264 -7.25 10.89 -17.19
C ASP A 264 -7.19 9.61 -18.04
N ASN A 265 -6.45 8.61 -17.61
CA ASN A 265 -6.49 7.31 -18.26
C ASN A 265 -7.67 6.51 -17.72
N PRO A 266 -8.44 5.87 -18.61
CA PRO A 266 -9.62 5.11 -18.17
C PRO A 266 -9.20 4.05 -17.15
N ASP A 267 -9.90 4.04 -16.04
CA ASP A 267 -9.69 3.03 -15.00
C ASP A 267 -10.20 1.65 -15.45
N GLY A 268 -9.95 0.63 -14.64
CA GLY A 268 -10.36 -0.73 -14.96
C GLY A 268 -11.86 -0.88 -15.18
N LEU A 269 -12.66 -0.04 -14.54
CA LEU A 269 -14.12 -0.06 -14.66
C LEU A 269 -14.58 0.55 -15.99
N GLU A 270 -13.98 1.66 -16.41
CA GLU A 270 -14.25 2.29 -17.71
C GLU A 270 -13.80 1.40 -18.87
N LYS A 271 -12.64 0.78 -18.79
CA LYS A 271 -12.16 -0.19 -19.78
C LYS A 271 -13.03 -1.45 -19.84
N GLY A 272 -13.52 -1.90 -18.70
CA GLY A 272 -14.43 -3.04 -18.60
C GLY A 272 -15.79 -2.73 -19.20
N GLY A 273 -16.31 -1.52 -18.98
CA GLY A 273 -17.57 -1.04 -19.54
C GLY A 273 -17.52 -0.91 -21.07
N ASP A 274 -16.42 -0.39 -21.60
CA ASP A 274 -16.20 -0.24 -23.05
C ASP A 274 -16.14 -1.61 -23.76
N ARG A 275 -15.46 -2.59 -23.17
CA ARG A 275 -15.36 -3.96 -23.73
C ARG A 275 -16.69 -4.70 -23.74
N ARG A 276 -17.63 -4.37 -22.86
CA ARG A 276 -18.95 -5.00 -22.77
C ARG A 276 -20.03 -4.29 -23.58
N GLY A 277 -19.68 -3.22 -24.30
CA GLY A 277 -20.62 -2.48 -25.13
C GLY A 277 -21.70 -1.72 -24.38
N LEU A 278 -21.47 -1.43 -23.09
CA LEU A 278 -22.43 -0.72 -22.23
C LEU A 278 -22.66 0.74 -22.65
N HIS A 279 -21.81 1.28 -23.50
CA HIS A 279 -22.00 2.63 -24.08
C HIS A 279 -23.26 2.74 -24.98
N ARG A 280 -23.76 1.62 -25.52
CA ARG A 280 -24.97 1.62 -26.35
C ARG A 280 -26.26 1.84 -25.55
N LEU A 281 -26.23 1.73 -24.24
CA LEU A 281 -27.39 1.93 -23.38
C LEU A 281 -27.59 3.40 -22.93
N ARG A 282 -26.63 4.27 -23.19
CA ARG A 282 -26.71 5.69 -22.85
C ARG A 282 -27.28 6.59 -23.95
N SER A 283 -27.52 6.06 -25.16
CA SER A 283 -28.07 6.81 -26.30
C SER A 283 -29.51 6.43 -26.73
N UNK A 284 -29.80 5.71 -25.96
CA UNK A 284 -31.13 5.39 -26.20
C UNK A 284 -32.09 6.02 -25.39
#